data_9e22274583af3ad6e09970a58fee6c36
#
_entry.id   9e22274583af3ad6e09970a58fee6c36
#
_cell.length_a   1.000
_cell.length_b   1.000
_cell.length_c   1.000
_cell.angle_alpha   90.00
_cell.angle_beta   90.00
_cell.angle_gamma   90.00
#
_symmetry.space_group_name_H-M   'P 1'
#
loop_
_entity.id
_entity.type
_entity.pdbx_description
1 polymer ?
#
loop_
_entity_poly.entity_id
_entity_poly.type
_entity_poly.pdbx_seq_one_letter_code
_entity_poly.pdbx_strand_id
1 'polypeptide(L)'
;MPGRKAPEEQRRLEILKAAYRVAARERLTGLTAQAVAGEAGVSKGLVFFHFGNRDGLLVALLAWLLEITLVGPELADVLEGQTPAERMLSAIRRDVEALPKQRERVALFFDFWVMGTRHPGVQRAIRAALDRYRDAFRPLAQAVVDAEPERFGREGAEGLAGVAAGFIEGCALQVVMDPDRFDVDSYMRTLAALVG
;
A
#
# COMPACT_ATOMS: atom_id res chain seq x y z
N MET A 1 -7.76 -16.37 37.58
CA MET A 1 -6.44 -16.25 36.93
C MET A 1 -6.34 -14.87 36.38
N PRO A 2 -5.43 -13.94 36.81
CA PRO A 2 -5.24 -12.66 36.13
C PRO A 2 -4.60 -12.95 34.76
N GLY A 3 -5.27 -12.53 33.68
CA GLY A 3 -4.81 -12.71 32.32
C GLY A 3 -3.44 -12.06 32.12
N ARG A 4 -2.52 -12.80 31.51
CA ARG A 4 -1.18 -12.36 31.13
C ARG A 4 -1.33 -11.08 30.29
N LYS A 5 -0.87 -9.93 30.80
CA LYS A 5 -0.87 -8.68 30.04
C LYS A 5 -0.10 -8.93 28.76
N ALA A 6 -0.77 -8.80 27.61
CA ALA A 6 -0.08 -8.82 26.33
C ALA A 6 0.96 -7.67 26.31
N PRO A 7 2.14 -7.87 25.67
CA PRO A 7 3.10 -6.80 25.47
C PRO A 7 2.41 -5.58 24.84
N GLU A 8 2.86 -4.39 25.18
CA GLU A 8 2.23 -3.13 24.74
C GLU A 8 2.06 -3.05 23.23
N GLU A 9 3.10 -3.46 22.48
CA GLU A 9 3.07 -3.49 21.01
C GLU A 9 2.01 -4.47 20.46
N GLN A 10 1.88 -5.64 21.05
CA GLN A 10 0.86 -6.60 20.64
C GLN A 10 -0.55 -6.04 20.89
N ARG A 11 -0.76 -5.37 22.03
CA ARG A 11 -2.03 -4.72 22.33
C ARG A 11 -2.35 -3.59 21.35
N ARG A 12 -1.35 -2.78 21.02
CA ARG A 12 -1.47 -1.73 20.02
C ARG A 12 -1.87 -2.30 18.65
N LEU A 13 -1.24 -3.40 18.22
CA LEU A 13 -1.57 -4.09 16.98
C LEU A 13 -3.00 -4.68 17.00
N GLU A 14 -3.44 -5.25 18.10
CA GLU A 14 -4.82 -5.77 18.25
C GLU A 14 -5.86 -4.63 18.07
N ILE A 15 -5.59 -3.46 18.66
CA ILE A 15 -6.46 -2.29 18.50
C ILE A 15 -6.44 -1.79 17.06
N LEU A 16 -5.29 -1.77 16.35
CA LEU A 16 -5.22 -1.39 14.93
C LEU A 16 -5.99 -2.37 14.04
N LYS A 17 -5.91 -3.67 14.30
CA LYS A 17 -6.72 -4.68 13.58
C LYS A 17 -8.22 -4.48 13.81
N ALA A 18 -8.62 -4.13 15.04
CA ALA A 18 -10.00 -3.77 15.34
C ALA A 18 -10.42 -2.47 14.63
N ALA A 19 -9.57 -1.45 14.62
CA ALA A 19 -9.80 -0.21 13.89
C ALA A 19 -9.97 -0.47 12.38
N TYR A 20 -9.17 -1.36 11.81
CA TYR A 20 -9.33 -1.79 10.42
C TYR A 20 -10.69 -2.43 10.16
N ARG A 21 -11.14 -3.39 10.99
CA ARG A 21 -12.46 -4.02 10.83
C ARG A 21 -13.61 -3.02 10.93
N VAL A 22 -13.53 -2.06 11.88
CA VAL A 22 -14.51 -0.97 11.99
C VAL A 22 -14.49 -0.11 10.71
N ALA A 23 -13.32 0.30 10.24
CA ALA A 23 -13.19 1.15 9.06
C ALA A 23 -13.64 0.43 7.77
N ALA A 24 -13.38 -0.86 7.63
CA ALA A 24 -13.84 -1.67 6.50
C ALA A 24 -15.37 -1.75 6.45
N ARG A 25 -16.03 -1.89 7.60
CA ARG A 25 -17.49 -2.00 7.72
C ARG A 25 -18.21 -0.64 7.69
N GLU A 26 -17.68 0.35 8.42
CA GLU A 26 -18.36 1.62 8.68
C GLU A 26 -17.69 2.83 8.00
N ARG A 27 -16.66 2.59 7.19
CA ARG A 27 -15.80 3.58 6.55
C ARG A 27 -15.07 4.46 7.60
N LEU A 28 -14.24 5.41 7.13
CA LEU A 28 -13.48 6.29 8.05
C LEU A 28 -14.37 7.21 8.89
N THR A 29 -15.62 7.45 8.46
CA THR A 29 -16.58 8.27 9.23
C THR A 29 -17.03 7.57 10.50
N GLY A 30 -17.20 6.23 10.46
CA GLY A 30 -17.56 5.41 11.61
C GLY A 30 -16.39 5.11 12.55
N LEU A 31 -15.16 5.42 12.17
CA LEU A 31 -13.98 5.15 13.00
C LEU A 31 -13.93 6.08 14.21
N THR A 32 -14.51 5.62 15.32
CA THR A 32 -14.51 6.31 16.62
C THR A 32 -13.75 5.47 17.66
N ALA A 33 -13.19 6.13 18.67
CA ALA A 33 -12.54 5.42 19.77
C ALA A 33 -13.50 4.46 20.52
N GLN A 34 -14.79 4.79 20.57
CA GLN A 34 -15.82 3.94 21.17
C GLN A 34 -16.08 2.68 20.35
N ALA A 35 -16.26 2.81 19.03
CA ALA A 35 -16.48 1.70 18.12
C ALA A 35 -15.26 0.74 18.12
N VAL A 36 -14.05 1.31 18.06
CA VAL A 36 -12.80 0.52 18.10
C VAL A 36 -12.61 -0.17 19.44
N ALA A 37 -12.91 0.49 20.54
CA ALA A 37 -12.85 -0.10 21.87
C ALA A 37 -13.80 -1.31 22.02
N GLY A 38 -15.04 -1.16 21.54
CA GLY A 38 -16.02 -2.23 21.49
C GLY A 38 -15.56 -3.42 20.65
N GLU A 39 -15.07 -3.15 19.45
CA GLU A 39 -14.55 -4.16 18.50
C GLU A 39 -13.29 -4.89 19.04
N ALA A 40 -12.42 -4.18 19.77
CA ALA A 40 -11.20 -4.74 20.36
C ALA A 40 -11.41 -5.40 21.73
N GLY A 41 -12.58 -5.26 22.34
CA GLY A 41 -12.84 -5.75 23.72
C GLY A 41 -12.02 -5.00 24.77
N VAL A 42 -11.75 -3.71 24.58
CA VAL A 42 -10.95 -2.89 25.49
C VAL A 42 -11.70 -1.64 25.94
N SER A 43 -11.15 -0.91 26.92
CA SER A 43 -11.71 0.39 27.30
C SER A 43 -11.38 1.49 26.26
N LYS A 44 -12.27 2.47 26.12
CA LYS A 44 -12.00 3.69 25.34
C LYS A 44 -10.75 4.45 25.81
N GLY A 45 -10.50 4.43 27.13
CA GLY A 45 -9.28 5.02 27.71
C GLY A 45 -8.01 4.36 27.22
N LEU A 46 -8.02 3.03 27.01
CA LEU A 46 -6.87 2.31 26.46
C LEU A 46 -6.62 2.67 25.00
N VAL A 47 -7.66 2.88 24.19
CA VAL A 47 -7.49 3.36 22.82
C VAL A 47 -6.84 4.74 22.81
N PHE A 48 -7.29 5.66 23.67
CA PHE A 48 -6.65 6.98 23.77
C PHE A 48 -5.23 6.92 24.35
N PHE A 49 -4.94 6.01 25.26
CA PHE A 49 -3.59 5.81 25.77
C PHE A 49 -2.60 5.48 24.63
N HIS A 50 -2.98 4.60 23.70
CA HIS A 50 -2.12 4.19 22.59
C HIS A 50 -2.06 5.19 21.41
N PHE A 51 -3.13 5.94 21.18
CA PHE A 51 -3.26 6.75 19.95
C PHE A 51 -3.52 8.24 20.21
N GLY A 52 -3.67 8.65 21.46
CA GLY A 52 -3.90 10.03 21.87
C GLY A 52 -5.33 10.52 21.58
N ASN A 53 -5.67 10.63 20.30
CA ASN A 53 -6.97 11.12 19.85
C ASN A 53 -7.43 10.39 18.57
N ARG A 54 -8.56 10.83 17.98
CA ARG A 54 -9.08 10.25 16.75
C ARG A 54 -8.11 10.41 15.57
N ASP A 55 -7.46 11.55 15.45
CA ASP A 55 -6.51 11.82 14.37
C ASP A 55 -5.26 10.94 14.49
N GLY A 56 -4.75 10.75 15.71
CA GLY A 56 -3.66 9.81 15.98
C GLY A 56 -4.02 8.37 15.64
N LEU A 57 -5.25 7.94 15.94
CA LEU A 57 -5.77 6.62 15.54
C LEU A 57 -5.86 6.48 14.02
N LEU A 58 -6.38 7.50 13.31
CA LEU A 58 -6.45 7.52 11.85
C LEU A 58 -5.07 7.42 11.21
N VAL A 59 -4.11 8.23 11.65
CA VAL A 59 -2.74 8.22 11.12
C VAL A 59 -2.06 6.89 11.41
N ALA A 60 -2.25 6.31 12.60
CA ALA A 60 -1.68 5.03 12.96
C ALA A 60 -2.29 3.87 12.15
N LEU A 61 -3.60 3.89 11.91
CA LEU A 61 -4.28 2.92 11.05
C LEU A 61 -3.77 3.02 9.61
N LEU A 62 -3.64 4.23 9.08
CA LEU A 62 -3.08 4.44 7.74
C LEU A 62 -1.64 3.93 7.64
N ALA A 63 -0.77 4.25 8.60
CA ALA A 63 0.62 3.79 8.62
C ALA A 63 0.68 2.25 8.57
N TRP A 64 -0.09 1.59 9.43
CA TRP A 64 -0.19 0.13 9.45
C TRP A 64 -0.75 -0.43 8.13
N LEU A 65 -1.79 0.18 7.56
CA LEU A 65 -2.39 -0.22 6.28
C LEU A 65 -1.36 -0.12 5.14
N LEU A 66 -0.58 0.97 5.10
CA LEU A 66 0.45 1.20 4.09
C LEU A 66 1.58 0.17 4.19
N GLU A 67 2.00 -0.19 5.40
CA GLU A 67 3.03 -1.22 5.62
C GLU A 67 2.61 -2.60 5.07
N ILE A 68 1.33 -2.96 5.19
CA ILE A 68 0.84 -4.26 4.71
C ILE A 68 0.33 -4.26 3.26
N THR A 69 0.21 -3.09 2.63
CA THR A 69 -0.34 -2.95 1.26
C THR A 69 0.74 -2.56 0.27
N LEU A 70 1.59 -1.60 0.61
CA LEU A 70 2.69 -1.14 -0.24
C LEU A 70 3.98 -1.89 0.13
N VAL A 71 3.95 -3.20 -0.05
CA VAL A 71 5.14 -4.05 0.09
C VAL A 71 5.83 -4.03 -1.26
N GLY A 72 6.97 -3.35 -1.34
CA GLY A 72 7.75 -3.27 -2.58
C GLY A 72 8.24 -4.65 -3.06
N PRO A 73 8.81 -4.73 -4.27
CA PRO A 73 9.32 -5.98 -4.83
C PRO A 73 10.43 -6.56 -3.94
N GLU A 74 10.32 -7.85 -3.62
CA GLU A 74 11.44 -8.58 -3.05
C GLU A 74 12.40 -8.97 -4.19
N LEU A 75 13.66 -8.50 -4.10
CA LEU A 75 14.70 -8.79 -5.11
C LEU A 75 15.04 -10.28 -5.22
N ALA A 76 14.66 -11.09 -4.21
CA ALA A 76 14.88 -12.54 -4.20
C ALA A 76 14.02 -13.32 -5.23
N ASP A 77 12.92 -12.73 -5.74
CA ASP A 77 12.06 -13.36 -6.74
C ASP A 77 12.56 -13.18 -8.19
N VAL A 78 13.78 -12.71 -8.35
CA VAL A 78 14.40 -12.52 -9.66
C VAL A 78 14.77 -13.89 -10.25
N LEU A 79 14.01 -14.31 -11.27
CA LEU A 79 14.32 -15.54 -12.02
C LEU A 79 15.62 -15.39 -12.80
N GLU A 80 16.51 -16.39 -12.67
CA GLU A 80 17.74 -16.47 -13.46
C GLU A 80 17.41 -16.46 -14.97
N GLY A 81 18.18 -15.71 -15.75
CA GLY A 81 18.03 -15.64 -17.20
C GLY A 81 17.09 -14.53 -17.73
N GLN A 82 16.41 -13.77 -16.88
CA GLN A 82 15.59 -12.62 -17.32
C GLN A 82 16.45 -11.37 -17.58
N THR A 83 16.07 -10.59 -18.61
CA THR A 83 16.59 -9.25 -18.83
C THR A 83 16.18 -8.30 -17.69
N PRO A 84 16.86 -7.16 -17.49
CA PRO A 84 16.44 -6.16 -16.51
C PRO A 84 15.00 -5.69 -16.70
N ALA A 85 14.56 -5.50 -17.95
CA ALA A 85 13.18 -5.10 -18.27
C ALA A 85 12.17 -6.19 -17.88
N GLU A 86 12.45 -7.46 -18.19
CA GLU A 86 11.59 -8.58 -17.79
C GLU A 86 11.47 -8.72 -16.28
N ARG A 87 12.57 -8.50 -15.53
CA ARG A 87 12.54 -8.51 -14.06
C ARG A 87 11.66 -7.41 -13.50
N MET A 88 11.78 -6.21 -14.04
CA MET A 88 10.93 -5.08 -13.64
C MET A 88 9.44 -5.35 -13.94
N LEU A 89 9.13 -5.87 -15.13
CA LEU A 89 7.78 -6.27 -15.51
C LEU A 89 7.22 -7.38 -14.62
N SER A 90 8.04 -8.35 -14.24
CA SER A 90 7.65 -9.43 -13.33
C SER A 90 7.30 -8.89 -11.93
N ALA A 91 8.08 -7.92 -11.44
CA ALA A 91 7.81 -7.25 -10.17
C ALA A 91 6.48 -6.47 -10.20
N ILE A 92 6.24 -5.72 -11.28
CA ILE A 92 4.98 -4.99 -11.49
C ILE A 92 3.81 -5.98 -11.57
N ARG A 93 3.94 -7.07 -12.35
CA ARG A 93 2.92 -8.10 -12.49
C ARG A 93 2.52 -8.68 -11.14
N ARG A 94 3.48 -9.06 -10.31
CA ARG A 94 3.23 -9.63 -8.98
C ARG A 94 2.37 -8.70 -8.12
N ASP A 95 2.69 -7.42 -8.09
CA ASP A 95 1.94 -6.44 -7.32
C ASP A 95 0.53 -6.25 -7.88
N VAL A 96 0.38 -6.19 -9.20
CA VAL A 96 -0.93 -6.08 -9.87
C VAL A 96 -1.80 -7.33 -9.64
N GLU A 97 -1.23 -8.53 -9.69
CA GLU A 97 -1.93 -9.80 -9.41
C GLU A 97 -2.41 -9.92 -7.95
N ALA A 98 -1.76 -9.23 -7.03
CA ALA A 98 -2.17 -9.20 -5.62
C ALA A 98 -3.40 -8.29 -5.36
N LEU A 99 -3.65 -7.29 -6.21
CA LEU A 99 -4.68 -6.27 -6.00
C LEU A 99 -6.10 -6.83 -5.82
N PRO A 100 -6.60 -7.79 -6.63
CA PRO A 100 -7.95 -8.34 -6.46
C PRO A 100 -8.17 -8.97 -5.09
N LYS A 101 -7.15 -9.66 -4.55
CA LYS A 101 -7.18 -10.28 -3.22
C LYS A 101 -7.15 -9.25 -2.08
N GLN A 102 -6.71 -8.04 -2.39
CA GLN A 102 -6.55 -6.95 -1.44
C GLN A 102 -7.58 -5.83 -1.61
N ARG A 103 -8.63 -6.05 -2.42
CA ARG A 103 -9.58 -5.02 -2.84
C ARG A 103 -10.15 -4.19 -1.69
N GLU A 104 -10.54 -4.81 -0.57
CA GLU A 104 -11.06 -4.08 0.60
C GLU A 104 -10.02 -3.13 1.23
N ARG A 105 -8.77 -3.59 1.33
CA ARG A 105 -7.65 -2.76 1.82
C ARG A 105 -7.37 -1.60 0.89
N VAL A 106 -7.35 -1.87 -0.41
CA VAL A 106 -7.14 -0.85 -1.45
C VAL A 106 -8.27 0.18 -1.43
N ALA A 107 -9.53 -0.25 -1.29
CA ALA A 107 -10.68 0.65 -1.17
C ALA A 107 -10.57 1.56 0.06
N LEU A 108 -10.16 1.02 1.21
CA LEU A 108 -9.94 1.81 2.42
C LEU A 108 -8.76 2.79 2.25
N PHE A 109 -7.71 2.39 1.52
CA PHE A 109 -6.61 3.28 1.19
C PHE A 109 -7.07 4.49 0.38
N PHE A 110 -7.98 4.30 -0.59
CA PHE A 110 -8.56 5.43 -1.34
C PHE A 110 -9.40 6.37 -0.48
N ASP A 111 -10.07 5.88 0.57
CA ASP A 111 -10.72 6.77 1.55
C ASP A 111 -9.71 7.69 2.25
N PHE A 112 -8.56 7.13 2.63
CA PHE A 112 -7.47 7.92 3.19
C PHE A 112 -6.86 8.87 2.16
N TRP A 113 -6.75 8.47 0.89
CA TRP A 113 -6.27 9.33 -0.17
C TRP A 113 -7.12 10.60 -0.31
N VAL A 114 -8.44 10.43 -0.40
CA VAL A 114 -9.38 11.56 -0.42
C VAL A 114 -9.25 12.41 0.84
N MET A 115 -9.13 11.79 2.02
CA MET A 115 -8.90 12.50 3.28
C MET A 115 -7.58 13.29 3.25
N GLY A 116 -6.52 12.72 2.68
CA GLY A 116 -5.19 13.34 2.56
C GLY A 116 -5.18 14.66 1.80
N THR A 117 -6.14 14.90 0.90
CA THR A 117 -6.28 16.20 0.20
C THR A 117 -6.60 17.36 1.14
N ARG A 118 -7.11 17.07 2.36
CA ARG A 118 -7.56 18.08 3.35
C ARG A 118 -6.93 17.89 4.73
N HIS A 119 -6.25 16.77 4.97
CA HIS A 119 -5.68 16.43 6.28
C HIS A 119 -4.14 16.32 6.19
N PRO A 120 -3.37 17.32 6.64
CA PRO A 120 -1.92 17.37 6.44
C PRO A 120 -1.16 16.17 7.04
N GLY A 121 -1.62 15.62 8.18
CA GLY A 121 -1.02 14.44 8.81
C GLY A 121 -1.16 13.18 7.93
N VAL A 122 -2.36 12.96 7.38
CA VAL A 122 -2.65 11.87 6.44
C VAL A 122 -1.85 12.05 5.15
N GLN A 123 -1.82 13.27 4.59
CA GLN A 123 -1.05 13.57 3.38
C GLN A 123 0.45 13.26 3.55
N ARG A 124 1.06 13.65 4.67
CA ARG A 124 2.47 13.33 4.95
C ARG A 124 2.72 11.83 5.03
N ALA A 125 1.84 11.09 5.69
CA ALA A 125 1.96 9.63 5.81
C ALA A 125 1.87 8.94 4.45
N ILE A 126 0.91 9.33 3.60
CA ILE A 126 0.76 8.81 2.23
C ILE A 126 2.02 9.13 1.42
N ARG A 127 2.47 10.38 1.40
CA ARG A 127 3.66 10.80 0.65
C ARG A 127 4.88 9.96 1.03
N ALA A 128 5.17 9.85 2.32
CA ALA A 128 6.31 9.07 2.79
C ALA A 128 6.22 7.58 2.42
N ALA A 129 5.01 7.00 2.37
CA ALA A 129 4.82 5.62 1.95
C ALA A 129 5.02 5.44 0.43
N LEU A 130 4.50 6.37 -0.37
CA LEU A 130 4.70 6.36 -1.82
C LEU A 130 6.17 6.57 -2.21
N ASP A 131 6.90 7.42 -1.47
CA ASP A 131 8.33 7.60 -1.69
C ASP A 131 9.08 6.27 -1.44
N ARG A 132 8.82 5.60 -0.30
CA ARG A 132 9.40 4.28 -0.02
C ARG A 132 9.02 3.22 -1.05
N TYR A 133 7.79 3.24 -1.54
CA TYR A 133 7.33 2.29 -2.54
C TYR A 133 8.04 2.49 -3.89
N ARG A 134 8.20 3.73 -4.35
CA ARG A 134 9.02 4.05 -5.54
C ARG A 134 10.48 3.65 -5.35
N ASP A 135 11.04 3.96 -4.17
CA ASP A 135 12.42 3.59 -3.84
C ASP A 135 12.66 2.07 -3.90
N ALA A 136 11.66 1.26 -3.59
CA ALA A 136 11.76 -0.20 -3.70
C ALA A 136 11.86 -0.68 -5.17
N PHE A 137 11.31 0.06 -6.15
CA PHE A 137 11.49 -0.22 -7.58
C PHE A 137 12.79 0.35 -8.15
N ARG A 138 13.44 1.30 -7.48
CA ARG A 138 14.64 1.98 -7.99
C ARG A 138 15.78 1.04 -8.42
N PRO A 139 16.15 -0.04 -7.68
CA PRO A 139 17.20 -0.95 -8.11
C PRO A 139 16.88 -1.67 -9.44
N LEU A 140 15.61 -2.08 -9.63
CA LEU A 140 15.17 -2.70 -10.88
C LEU A 140 15.19 -1.69 -12.03
N ALA A 141 14.71 -0.48 -11.78
CA ALA A 141 14.73 0.62 -12.75
C ALA A 141 16.15 1.01 -13.14
N GLN A 142 17.10 1.06 -12.19
CA GLN A 142 18.49 1.35 -12.49
C GLN A 142 19.12 0.28 -13.39
N ALA A 143 18.83 -0.99 -13.14
CA ALA A 143 19.33 -2.07 -14.00
C ALA A 143 18.78 -1.97 -15.44
N VAL A 144 17.55 -1.50 -15.64
CA VAL A 144 16.99 -1.23 -16.97
C VAL A 144 17.73 -0.06 -17.64
N VAL A 145 17.95 1.04 -16.94
CA VAL A 145 18.71 2.21 -17.46
C VAL A 145 20.12 1.81 -17.86
N ASP A 146 20.80 1.02 -17.03
CA ASP A 146 22.19 0.56 -17.29
C ASP A 146 22.25 -0.37 -18.52
N ALA A 147 21.22 -1.16 -18.77
CA ALA A 147 21.14 -2.04 -19.93
C ALA A 147 20.77 -1.30 -21.23
N GLU A 148 19.94 -0.25 -21.14
CA GLU A 148 19.42 0.51 -22.30
C GLU A 148 19.57 2.03 -22.10
N PRO A 149 20.82 2.55 -21.96
CA PRO A 149 21.08 3.96 -21.64
C PRO A 149 20.64 4.92 -22.74
N GLU A 150 20.68 4.50 -23.99
CA GLU A 150 20.20 5.27 -25.14
C GLU A 150 18.70 5.56 -25.07
N ARG A 151 17.93 4.63 -24.51
CA ARG A 151 16.46 4.69 -24.43
C ARG A 151 15.97 5.36 -23.17
N PHE A 152 16.56 5.05 -22.03
CA PHE A 152 16.06 5.43 -20.70
C PHE A 152 16.99 6.36 -19.91
N GLY A 153 18.19 6.65 -20.42
CA GLY A 153 19.19 7.42 -19.68
C GLY A 153 18.77 8.85 -19.35
N ARG A 154 17.89 9.45 -20.16
CA ARG A 154 17.37 10.80 -19.93
C ARG A 154 16.39 10.86 -18.76
N GLU A 155 15.45 9.93 -18.69
CA GLU A 155 14.41 9.83 -17.65
C GLU A 155 14.97 9.24 -16.36
N GLY A 156 15.95 8.34 -16.49
CA GLY A 156 16.64 7.70 -15.40
C GLY A 156 15.79 6.75 -14.57
N ALA A 157 16.42 6.15 -13.56
CA ALA A 157 15.77 5.18 -12.68
C ALA A 157 14.59 5.78 -11.89
N GLU A 158 14.65 7.07 -11.57
CA GLU A 158 13.56 7.76 -10.88
C GLU A 158 12.28 7.80 -11.71
N GLY A 159 12.40 8.15 -12.99
CA GLY A 159 11.27 8.19 -13.93
C GLY A 159 10.64 6.81 -14.10
N LEU A 160 11.45 5.77 -14.32
CA LEU A 160 10.96 4.40 -14.48
C LEU A 160 10.29 3.87 -13.21
N ALA A 161 10.89 4.09 -12.03
CA ALA A 161 10.28 3.69 -10.76
C ALA A 161 8.95 4.43 -10.51
N GLY A 162 8.89 5.73 -10.86
CA GLY A 162 7.67 6.52 -10.80
C GLY A 162 6.57 6.00 -11.71
N VAL A 163 6.91 5.60 -12.95
CA VAL A 163 5.95 5.01 -13.89
C VAL A 163 5.45 3.66 -13.40
N ALA A 164 6.33 2.80 -12.86
CA ALA A 164 5.92 1.51 -12.30
C ALA A 164 4.91 1.67 -11.15
N ALA A 165 5.23 2.53 -10.18
CA ALA A 165 4.32 2.83 -9.07
C ALA A 165 2.99 3.41 -9.57
N GLY A 166 3.01 4.40 -10.46
CA GLY A 166 1.81 5.03 -11.02
C GLY A 166 0.95 4.05 -11.82
N PHE A 167 1.55 3.10 -12.55
CA PHE A 167 0.83 2.04 -13.23
C PHE A 167 0.10 1.12 -12.25
N ILE A 168 0.77 0.66 -11.18
CA ILE A 168 0.17 -0.19 -10.15
C ILE A 168 -0.96 0.55 -9.42
N GLU A 169 -0.76 1.84 -9.09
CA GLU A 169 -1.80 2.70 -8.50
C GLU A 169 -3.03 2.84 -9.41
N GLY A 170 -2.82 3.00 -10.72
CA GLY A 170 -3.89 3.01 -11.71
C GLY A 170 -4.64 1.68 -11.77
N CYS A 171 -3.94 0.55 -11.76
CA CYS A 171 -4.54 -0.79 -11.67
C CYS A 171 -5.33 -0.96 -10.36
N ALA A 172 -4.81 -0.47 -9.23
CA ALA A 172 -5.50 -0.51 -7.94
C ALA A 172 -6.84 0.22 -7.98
N LEU A 173 -6.89 1.38 -8.65
CA LEU A 173 -8.14 2.12 -8.85
C LEU A 173 -9.15 1.30 -9.68
N GLN A 174 -8.71 0.67 -10.76
CA GLN A 174 -9.56 -0.14 -11.63
C GLN A 174 -10.15 -1.35 -10.88
N VAL A 175 -9.34 -2.07 -10.11
CA VAL A 175 -9.80 -3.20 -9.28
C VAL A 175 -10.92 -2.79 -8.32
N VAL A 176 -10.86 -1.58 -7.77
CA VAL A 176 -11.91 -1.11 -6.84
C VAL A 176 -13.16 -0.66 -7.58
N MET A 177 -13.01 0.08 -8.68
CA MET A 177 -14.10 0.75 -9.38
C MET A 177 -14.80 -0.14 -10.42
N ASP A 178 -14.05 -0.97 -11.13
CA ASP A 178 -14.58 -1.82 -12.21
C ASP A 178 -13.89 -3.19 -12.23
N PRO A 179 -14.08 -4.01 -11.17
CA PRO A 179 -13.39 -5.29 -11.02
C PRO A 179 -13.71 -6.29 -12.14
N ASP A 180 -14.90 -6.22 -12.73
CA ASP A 180 -15.35 -7.16 -13.76
C ASP A 180 -14.65 -6.93 -15.11
N ARG A 181 -14.09 -5.72 -15.32
CA ARG A 181 -13.33 -5.36 -16.54
C ARG A 181 -11.82 -5.33 -16.31
N PHE A 182 -11.36 -5.56 -15.08
CA PHE A 182 -9.95 -5.57 -14.76
C PHE A 182 -9.31 -6.91 -15.14
N ASP A 183 -8.63 -6.96 -16.28
CA ASP A 183 -7.88 -8.12 -16.78
C ASP A 183 -6.37 -7.87 -16.65
N VAL A 184 -5.78 -8.47 -15.61
CA VAL A 184 -4.35 -8.36 -15.30
C VAL A 184 -3.49 -8.74 -16.51
N ASP A 185 -3.81 -9.86 -17.20
CA ASP A 185 -3.01 -10.33 -18.30
C ASP A 185 -3.05 -9.38 -19.50
N SER A 186 -4.21 -8.79 -19.78
CA SER A 186 -4.33 -7.77 -20.83
C SER A 186 -3.50 -6.54 -20.51
N TYR A 187 -3.59 -6.03 -19.26
CA TYR A 187 -2.82 -4.88 -18.81
C TYR A 187 -1.32 -5.13 -18.90
N MET A 188 -0.86 -6.30 -18.43
CA MET A 188 0.57 -6.63 -18.44
C MET A 188 1.11 -6.90 -19.84
N ARG A 189 0.35 -7.55 -20.73
CA ARG A 189 0.76 -7.71 -22.15
C ARG A 189 0.90 -6.36 -22.83
N THR A 190 -0.05 -5.45 -22.57
CA THR A 190 0.00 -4.11 -23.16
C THR A 190 1.19 -3.31 -22.63
N LEU A 191 1.42 -3.36 -21.31
CA LEU A 191 2.60 -2.70 -20.71
C LEU A 191 3.90 -3.25 -21.31
N ALA A 192 4.04 -4.56 -21.42
CA ALA A 192 5.23 -5.20 -22.02
C ALA A 192 5.45 -4.74 -23.46
N ALA A 193 4.39 -4.63 -24.27
CA ALA A 193 4.47 -4.14 -25.66
C ALA A 193 4.84 -2.64 -25.77
N LEU A 194 4.58 -1.84 -24.73
CA LEU A 194 4.96 -0.42 -24.70
C LEU A 194 6.42 -0.20 -24.27
N VAL A 195 6.99 -1.14 -23.51
CA VAL A 195 8.36 -1.05 -22.98
C VAL A 195 9.35 -1.97 -23.68
N GLY A 196 8.88 -2.96 -24.45
CA GLY A 196 9.68 -3.83 -25.34
C GLY A 196 9.81 -3.20 -26.70
#